data_94b2c7a19f541886336c2b3a858677a7
#
_entry.id   94b2c7a19f541886336c2b3a858677a7
#
_cell.length_a   1.000
_cell.length_b   1.000
_cell.length_c   1.000
_cell.angle_alpha   90.00
_cell.angle_beta   90.00
_cell.angle_gamma   90.00
#
_symmetry.space_group_name_H-M   'P 1'
#
loop_
_entity.id
_entity.type
_entity.pdbx_description
1 polymer ?
#
loop_
_entity_poly.entity_id
_entity_poly.type
_entity_poly.pdbx_seq_one_letter_code
_entity_poly.pdbx_strand_id
1 'polypeptide(L)'
;MSERASRETWRLKRRVDHIPRMLRDLSPASQSKRLVVLGRSSALQGLVRQIVIWLGFVVGFALVSSLAGNRAHVALANGLRVVEAEKWLLHGLPELVVQRTVASSAVLTFLTVLTYRASEFVVVSAALVWVYLRRRWAFTQFRNTIFAASLVALVCYFVLPTAPPRMFPGLGFVDTVAHAGGPSRDPGVLSLAANEYAAMPSLHAADALIVGVTIALLARRRLVKVVALLWPAWVWLCVMATGNHFALDVVAGSVVAGLSGAAVHAHARAFPSSSADSPASALR
;
A
#
# COMPACT_ATOMS: atom_id res chain seq x y z
N MET A 1 -32.37 21.04 -36.96
CA MET A 1 -31.66 22.04 -36.12
C MET A 1 -32.33 22.32 -34.76
N SER A 2 -33.59 21.95 -34.54
CA SER A 2 -34.37 22.34 -33.34
C SER A 2 -34.09 21.46 -32.07
N GLU A 3 -33.77 20.20 -32.25
CA GLU A 3 -33.65 19.26 -31.08
C GLU A 3 -32.32 19.38 -30.30
N ARG A 4 -31.24 19.76 -30.97
CA ARG A 4 -29.94 20.02 -30.29
C ARG A 4 -29.98 21.25 -29.39
N ALA A 5 -30.62 22.34 -29.89
CA ALA A 5 -30.76 23.57 -29.11
C ALA A 5 -31.66 23.38 -27.91
N SER A 6 -32.71 22.54 -27.99
CA SER A 6 -33.62 22.22 -26.91
C SER A 6 -32.91 21.40 -25.80
N ARG A 7 -32.03 20.44 -26.15
CA ARG A 7 -31.26 19.63 -25.20
C ARG A 7 -30.16 20.43 -24.49
N GLU A 8 -29.55 21.40 -25.18
CA GLU A 8 -28.54 22.28 -24.54
C GLU A 8 -29.19 23.25 -23.54
N THR A 9 -30.34 23.84 -23.89
CA THR A 9 -31.08 24.72 -22.96
C THR A 9 -31.61 23.98 -21.77
N TRP A 10 -32.04 22.71 -21.90
CA TRP A 10 -32.49 21.87 -20.79
C TRP A 10 -31.33 21.48 -19.85
N ARG A 11 -30.12 21.21 -20.41
CA ARG A 11 -28.90 20.94 -19.62
C ARG A 11 -28.42 22.18 -18.86
N LEU A 12 -28.50 23.35 -19.47
CA LEU A 12 -28.16 24.61 -18.80
C LEU A 12 -29.14 24.92 -17.68
N LYS A 13 -30.45 24.70 -17.88
CA LYS A 13 -31.48 24.91 -16.85
C LYS A 13 -31.25 24.02 -15.62
N ARG A 14 -30.95 22.71 -15.78
CA ARG A 14 -30.62 21.81 -14.64
C ARG A 14 -29.35 22.21 -13.90
N ARG A 15 -28.33 22.77 -14.56
CA ARG A 15 -27.14 23.29 -13.89
C ARG A 15 -27.43 24.53 -13.05
N VAL A 16 -28.36 25.36 -13.48
CA VAL A 16 -28.74 26.58 -12.74
C VAL A 16 -29.60 26.28 -11.52
N ASP A 17 -30.44 25.24 -11.55
CA ASP A 17 -31.34 24.88 -10.45
C ASP A 17 -30.59 24.32 -9.21
N HIS A 18 -29.35 23.86 -9.37
CA HIS A 18 -28.48 23.43 -8.27
C HIS A 18 -27.55 24.53 -7.70
N ILE A 19 -27.64 25.76 -8.23
CA ILE A 19 -26.86 26.89 -7.71
C ILE A 19 -27.57 27.44 -6.48
N PRO A 20 -26.92 27.53 -5.30
CA PRO A 20 -27.48 28.17 -4.12
C PRO A 20 -27.98 29.57 -4.44
N ARG A 21 -29.15 29.96 -3.94
CA ARG A 21 -29.78 31.27 -4.20
C ARG A 21 -28.84 32.45 -4.07
N MET A 22 -27.88 32.37 -3.15
CA MET A 22 -26.85 33.38 -2.86
C MET A 22 -25.86 33.62 -4.03
N LEU A 23 -25.81 32.74 -5.03
CA LEU A 23 -24.91 32.87 -6.18
C LEU A 23 -25.60 33.35 -7.46
N ARG A 24 -26.95 33.43 -7.47
CA ARG A 24 -27.72 33.85 -8.66
C ARG A 24 -27.59 35.32 -8.98
N ASP A 25 -27.29 36.15 -7.99
CA ASP A 25 -27.22 37.61 -8.12
C ASP A 25 -25.81 38.11 -8.51
N LEU A 26 -24.87 37.19 -8.76
CA LEU A 26 -23.49 37.52 -9.13
C LEU A 26 -23.33 37.54 -10.65
N SER A 27 -22.43 38.38 -11.18
CA SER A 27 -22.08 38.35 -12.60
C SER A 27 -21.51 36.96 -12.99
N PRO A 28 -21.69 36.51 -14.26
CA PRO A 28 -21.23 35.20 -14.73
C PRO A 28 -19.74 34.94 -14.46
N ALA A 29 -18.90 35.99 -14.51
CA ALA A 29 -17.47 35.90 -14.23
C ALA A 29 -17.17 35.68 -12.74
N SER A 30 -17.97 36.27 -11.83
CA SER A 30 -17.82 36.06 -10.40
C SER A 30 -18.43 34.72 -9.94
N GLN A 31 -19.49 34.27 -10.60
CA GLN A 31 -20.04 32.91 -10.38
C GLN A 31 -19.03 31.85 -10.76
N SER A 32 -18.38 31.94 -11.92
CA SER A 32 -17.36 30.98 -12.36
C SER A 32 -16.15 30.93 -11.43
N LYS A 33 -15.65 32.09 -10.97
CA LYS A 33 -14.55 32.17 -10.00
C LYS A 33 -14.91 31.52 -8.66
N ARG A 34 -16.10 31.79 -8.12
CA ARG A 34 -16.57 31.19 -6.86
C ARG A 34 -16.80 29.69 -6.97
N LEU A 35 -17.36 29.20 -8.09
CA LEU A 35 -17.53 27.74 -8.32
C LEU A 35 -16.18 27.03 -8.41
N VAL A 36 -15.17 27.65 -9.04
CA VAL A 36 -13.80 27.11 -9.06
C VAL A 36 -13.17 27.09 -7.67
N VAL A 37 -13.36 28.14 -6.89
CA VAL A 37 -12.84 28.18 -5.50
C VAL A 37 -13.54 27.16 -4.61
N LEU A 38 -14.86 27.03 -4.67
CA LEU A 38 -15.62 26.03 -3.92
C LEU A 38 -15.27 24.60 -4.34
N GLY A 39 -15.09 24.36 -5.63
CA GLY A 39 -14.63 23.06 -6.16
C GLY A 39 -13.22 22.70 -5.68
N ARG A 40 -12.31 23.67 -5.60
CA ARG A 40 -10.95 23.48 -5.07
C ARG A 40 -10.97 23.23 -3.56
N SER A 41 -11.76 23.94 -2.78
CA SER A 41 -11.87 23.72 -1.34
C SER A 41 -12.44 22.35 -1.01
N SER A 42 -13.46 21.89 -1.72
CA SER A 42 -14.05 20.56 -1.52
C SER A 42 -13.09 19.42 -1.93
N ALA A 43 -12.31 19.61 -2.98
CA ALA A 43 -11.29 18.65 -3.40
C ALA A 43 -10.14 18.54 -2.38
N LEU A 44 -9.68 19.69 -1.84
CA LEU A 44 -8.66 19.75 -0.79
C LEU A 44 -9.17 19.09 0.51
N GLN A 45 -10.38 19.42 0.95
CA GLN A 45 -11.01 18.78 2.11
C GLN A 45 -11.12 17.26 1.92
N GLY A 46 -11.48 16.80 0.72
CA GLY A 46 -11.50 15.38 0.39
C GLY A 46 -10.13 14.73 0.50
N LEU A 47 -9.08 15.37 0.01
CA LEU A 47 -7.70 14.86 0.12
C LEU A 47 -7.24 14.82 1.58
N VAL A 48 -7.43 15.91 2.33
CA VAL A 48 -7.08 15.97 3.76
C VAL A 48 -7.78 14.87 4.53
N ARG A 49 -9.07 14.63 4.28
CA ARG A 49 -9.80 13.51 4.91
C ARG A 49 -9.15 12.17 4.62
N GLN A 50 -8.71 11.90 3.38
CA GLN A 50 -8.05 10.64 3.04
C GLN A 50 -6.68 10.51 3.72
N ILE A 51 -5.92 11.60 3.82
CA ILE A 51 -4.65 11.62 4.55
C ILE A 51 -4.88 11.31 6.04
N VAL A 52 -5.88 11.93 6.66
CA VAL A 52 -6.21 11.68 8.08
C VAL A 52 -6.63 10.22 8.29
N ILE A 53 -7.45 9.65 7.39
CA ILE A 53 -7.83 8.23 7.44
C ILE A 53 -6.60 7.34 7.32
N TRP A 54 -5.70 7.63 6.38
CA TRP A 54 -4.47 6.86 6.19
C TRP A 54 -3.54 6.93 7.39
N LEU A 55 -3.25 8.13 7.89
CA LEU A 55 -2.40 8.31 9.07
C LEU A 55 -3.01 7.66 10.32
N GLY A 56 -4.31 7.82 10.53
CA GLY A 56 -5.03 7.18 11.64
C GLY A 56 -4.97 5.65 11.54
N PHE A 57 -5.09 5.10 10.33
CA PHE A 57 -4.93 3.66 10.10
C PHE A 57 -3.51 3.19 10.40
N VAL A 58 -2.47 3.88 9.92
CA VAL A 58 -1.06 3.53 10.17
C VAL A 58 -0.75 3.56 11.65
N VAL A 59 -1.14 4.62 12.36
CA VAL A 59 -0.93 4.74 13.81
C VAL A 59 -1.69 3.65 14.57
N GLY A 60 -2.97 3.43 14.25
CA GLY A 60 -3.79 2.40 14.86
C GLY A 60 -3.21 0.99 14.62
N PHE A 61 -2.79 0.71 13.39
CA PHE A 61 -2.12 -0.55 13.03
C PHE A 61 -0.84 -0.76 13.83
N ALA A 62 0.04 0.25 13.92
CA ALA A 62 1.29 0.16 14.66
C ALA A 62 1.04 -0.08 16.17
N LEU A 63 0.11 0.66 16.77
CA LEU A 63 -0.25 0.47 18.18
C LEU A 63 -0.82 -0.93 18.46
N VAL A 64 -1.73 -1.42 17.61
CA VAL A 64 -2.30 -2.76 17.80
C VAL A 64 -1.25 -3.84 17.52
N SER A 65 -0.42 -3.68 16.50
CA SER A 65 0.65 -4.63 16.18
C SER A 65 1.67 -4.75 17.31
N SER A 66 2.00 -3.66 18.01
CA SER A 66 2.93 -3.69 19.15
C SER A 66 2.43 -4.57 20.31
N LEU A 67 1.12 -4.69 20.47
CA LEU A 67 0.52 -5.57 21.50
C LEU A 67 0.77 -7.06 21.21
N ALA A 68 1.02 -7.44 19.95
CA ALA A 68 1.35 -8.81 19.58
C ALA A 68 2.82 -9.18 19.87
N GLY A 69 3.69 -8.19 20.15
CA GLY A 69 5.14 -8.36 20.28
C GLY A 69 5.67 -9.08 21.52
N ASN A 70 4.82 -9.50 22.47
CA ASN A 70 5.29 -10.00 23.77
C ASN A 70 5.52 -11.52 23.85
N ARG A 71 5.58 -12.24 22.70
CA ARG A 71 5.70 -13.72 22.67
C ARG A 71 6.96 -14.19 21.96
N ALA A 72 8.13 -13.71 22.39
CA ALA A 72 9.43 -13.99 21.76
C ALA A 72 9.70 -15.48 21.52
N HIS A 73 9.51 -16.33 22.54
CA HIS A 73 9.77 -17.77 22.45
C HIS A 73 8.87 -18.47 21.42
N VAL A 74 7.59 -18.07 21.32
CA VAL A 74 6.68 -18.60 20.28
C VAL A 74 7.12 -18.15 18.91
N ALA A 75 7.49 -16.87 18.77
CA ALA A 75 7.93 -16.31 17.51
C ALA A 75 9.21 -16.95 16.98
N LEU A 76 10.18 -17.21 17.86
CA LEU A 76 11.41 -17.93 17.52
C LEU A 76 11.12 -19.37 17.10
N ALA A 77 10.26 -20.08 17.84
CA ALA A 77 9.86 -21.45 17.48
C ALA A 77 9.14 -21.48 16.12
N ASN A 78 8.25 -20.51 15.84
CA ASN A 78 7.60 -20.42 14.54
C ASN A 78 8.58 -20.06 13.41
N GLY A 79 9.55 -19.17 13.66
CA GLY A 79 10.61 -18.86 12.68
C GLY A 79 11.44 -20.09 12.33
N LEU A 80 11.79 -20.93 13.32
CA LEU A 80 12.48 -22.21 13.06
C LEU A 80 11.62 -23.18 12.22
N ARG A 81 10.30 -23.23 12.44
CA ARG A 81 9.40 -24.02 11.60
C ARG A 81 9.37 -23.52 10.16
N VAL A 82 9.45 -22.19 9.95
CA VAL A 82 9.58 -21.63 8.59
C VAL A 82 10.90 -22.07 7.96
N VAL A 83 12.02 -22.02 8.69
CA VAL A 83 13.34 -22.52 8.24
C VAL A 83 13.27 -24.00 7.84
N GLU A 84 12.63 -24.83 8.64
CA GLU A 84 12.43 -26.25 8.33
C GLU A 84 11.58 -26.47 7.07
N ALA A 85 10.49 -25.73 6.96
CA ALA A 85 9.61 -25.77 5.80
C ALA A 85 10.34 -25.35 4.51
N GLU A 86 11.14 -24.28 4.55
CA GLU A 86 11.92 -23.84 3.39
C GLU A 86 13.00 -24.84 3.00
N LYS A 87 13.73 -25.40 3.96
CA LYS A 87 14.70 -26.46 3.69
C LYS A 87 14.06 -27.67 3.02
N TRP A 88 12.84 -28.02 3.42
CA TRP A 88 12.09 -29.12 2.82
C TRP A 88 11.55 -28.78 1.44
N LEU A 89 10.92 -27.59 1.25
CA LEU A 89 10.28 -27.19 0.02
C LEU A 89 11.27 -26.68 -1.06
N LEU A 90 12.25 -25.88 -0.61
CA LEU A 90 13.15 -25.13 -1.49
C LEU A 90 14.56 -25.72 -1.49
N HIS A 91 14.80 -26.81 -0.73
CA HIS A 91 16.09 -27.48 -0.57
C HIS A 91 17.21 -26.56 -0.03
N GLY A 92 16.84 -25.46 0.66
CA GLY A 92 17.77 -24.50 1.24
C GLY A 92 17.08 -23.25 1.76
N LEU A 93 17.87 -22.22 2.02
CA LEU A 93 17.44 -20.90 2.47
C LEU A 93 17.81 -19.87 1.40
N PRO A 94 16.94 -19.60 0.42
CA PRO A 94 17.25 -18.72 -0.71
C PRO A 94 17.57 -17.29 -0.29
N GLU A 95 16.95 -16.80 0.78
CA GLU A 95 17.20 -15.47 1.34
C GLU A 95 18.63 -15.31 1.86
N LEU A 96 19.24 -16.40 2.35
CA LEU A 96 20.66 -16.38 2.77
C LEU A 96 21.60 -16.22 1.57
N VAL A 97 21.29 -16.84 0.44
CA VAL A 97 22.03 -16.64 -0.82
C VAL A 97 21.89 -15.21 -1.30
N VAL A 98 20.65 -14.68 -1.31
CA VAL A 98 20.34 -13.30 -1.70
C VAL A 98 21.11 -12.32 -0.80
N GLN A 99 21.04 -12.51 0.53
CA GLN A 99 21.73 -11.65 1.48
C GLN A 99 23.26 -11.62 1.26
N ARG A 100 23.89 -12.78 1.10
CA ARG A 100 25.34 -12.88 0.82
C ARG A 100 25.72 -12.20 -0.49
N THR A 101 24.91 -12.40 -1.53
CA THR A 101 25.14 -11.78 -2.84
C THR A 101 25.04 -10.25 -2.75
N VAL A 102 24.05 -9.73 -2.07
CA VAL A 102 23.87 -8.28 -1.88
C VAL A 102 24.98 -7.70 -1.00
N ALA A 103 25.38 -8.40 0.06
CA ALA A 103 26.43 -7.97 0.97
C ALA A 103 27.82 -7.84 0.31
N SER A 104 28.04 -8.46 -0.86
CA SER A 104 29.27 -8.31 -1.63
C SER A 104 29.43 -6.92 -2.27
N SER A 105 28.39 -6.09 -2.28
CA SER A 105 28.38 -4.75 -2.87
C SER A 105 27.76 -3.71 -1.93
N ALA A 106 28.56 -2.71 -1.53
CA ALA A 106 28.07 -1.61 -0.69
C ALA A 106 26.91 -0.83 -1.34
N VAL A 107 26.93 -0.69 -2.68
CA VAL A 107 25.86 -0.02 -3.43
C VAL A 107 24.58 -0.82 -3.37
N LEU A 108 24.62 -2.13 -3.60
CA LEU A 108 23.43 -2.99 -3.52
C LEU A 108 22.87 -3.03 -2.08
N THR A 109 23.75 -3.12 -1.08
CA THR A 109 23.36 -3.05 0.33
C THR A 109 22.65 -1.73 0.64
N PHE A 110 23.20 -0.60 0.22
CA PHE A 110 22.56 0.70 0.40
C PHE A 110 21.18 0.77 -0.28
N LEU A 111 21.08 0.35 -1.54
CA LEU A 111 19.83 0.38 -2.30
C LEU A 111 18.77 -0.55 -1.70
N THR A 112 19.13 -1.73 -1.23
CA THR A 112 18.18 -2.67 -0.60
C THR A 112 17.68 -2.14 0.74
N VAL A 113 18.56 -1.58 1.58
CA VAL A 113 18.16 -0.98 2.87
C VAL A 113 17.28 0.25 2.65
N LEU A 114 17.63 1.12 1.69
CA LEU A 114 16.82 2.29 1.33
C LEU A 114 15.43 1.88 0.83
N THR A 115 15.39 0.87 -0.07
CA THR A 115 14.11 0.34 -0.60
C THR A 115 13.27 -0.27 0.52
N TYR A 116 13.86 -1.09 1.38
CA TYR A 116 13.16 -1.69 2.52
C TYR A 116 12.48 -0.62 3.38
N ARG A 117 13.21 0.44 3.76
CA ARG A 117 12.67 1.53 4.57
C ARG A 117 11.61 2.38 3.88
N ALA A 118 11.74 2.57 2.56
CA ALA A 118 10.85 3.45 1.82
C ALA A 118 9.59 2.75 1.29
N SER A 119 9.63 1.44 1.03
CA SER A 119 8.60 0.73 0.26
C SER A 119 7.24 0.72 0.92
N GLU A 120 7.17 0.58 2.24
CA GLU A 120 5.91 0.45 2.97
C GLU A 120 5.22 1.79 3.20
N PHE A 121 5.96 2.82 3.64
CA PHE A 121 5.35 4.11 3.96
C PHE A 121 5.43 5.11 2.81
N VAL A 122 6.64 5.33 2.26
CA VAL A 122 6.84 6.39 1.27
C VAL A 122 6.20 6.01 -0.05
N VAL A 123 6.46 4.80 -0.54
CA VAL A 123 5.96 4.37 -1.86
C VAL A 123 4.45 4.14 -1.82
N VAL A 124 3.93 3.49 -0.77
CA VAL A 124 2.48 3.27 -0.61
C VAL A 124 1.74 4.60 -0.48
N SER A 125 2.23 5.53 0.35
CA SER A 125 1.63 6.87 0.49
C SER A 125 1.66 7.64 -0.82
N ALA A 126 2.79 7.63 -1.53
CA ALA A 126 2.92 8.28 -2.84
C ALA A 126 1.95 7.68 -3.87
N ALA A 127 1.81 6.35 -3.89
CA ALA A 127 0.87 5.65 -4.75
C ALA A 127 -0.59 6.01 -4.42
N LEU A 128 -0.96 6.05 -3.12
CA LEU A 128 -2.29 6.48 -2.67
C LEU A 128 -2.61 7.90 -3.14
N VAL A 129 -1.68 8.85 -2.95
CA VAL A 129 -1.85 10.23 -3.40
C VAL A 129 -1.97 10.28 -4.93
N TRP A 130 -1.11 9.56 -5.67
CA TRP A 130 -1.14 9.55 -7.12
C TRP A 130 -2.46 8.98 -7.66
N VAL A 131 -2.93 7.84 -7.13
CA VAL A 131 -4.20 7.23 -7.55
C VAL A 131 -5.36 8.16 -7.20
N TYR A 132 -5.36 8.78 -6.01
CA TYR A 132 -6.39 9.73 -5.61
C TYR A 132 -6.48 10.92 -6.57
N LEU A 133 -5.35 11.50 -6.98
CA LEU A 133 -5.31 12.67 -7.83
C LEU A 133 -5.55 12.36 -9.31
N ARG A 134 -5.10 11.19 -9.80
CA ARG A 134 -5.08 10.87 -11.23
C ARG A 134 -6.09 9.81 -11.65
N ARG A 135 -6.59 8.98 -10.72
CA ARG A 135 -7.46 7.82 -10.99
C ARG A 135 -8.49 7.64 -9.86
N ARG A 136 -9.21 8.71 -9.56
CA ARG A 136 -10.11 8.78 -8.40
C ARG A 136 -11.13 7.64 -8.34
N TRP A 137 -11.58 7.15 -9.49
CA TRP A 137 -12.49 6.00 -9.59
C TRP A 137 -11.90 4.68 -9.06
N ALA A 138 -10.57 4.50 -9.14
CA ALA A 138 -9.89 3.30 -8.65
C ALA A 138 -9.44 3.44 -7.18
N PHE A 139 -9.45 4.65 -6.63
CA PHE A 139 -8.84 4.95 -5.34
C PHE A 139 -9.43 4.14 -4.18
N THR A 140 -10.76 4.04 -4.12
CA THR A 140 -11.44 3.35 -3.01
C THR A 140 -11.09 1.86 -2.99
N GLN A 141 -11.07 1.21 -4.15
CA GLN A 141 -10.67 -0.20 -4.24
C GLN A 141 -9.21 -0.38 -3.88
N PHE A 142 -8.31 0.45 -4.42
CA PHE A 142 -6.88 0.41 -4.10
C PHE A 142 -6.60 0.56 -2.61
N ARG A 143 -7.12 1.62 -1.98
CA ARG A 143 -6.99 1.86 -0.53
C ARG A 143 -7.57 0.70 0.29
N ASN A 144 -8.77 0.24 -0.04
CA ASN A 144 -9.43 -0.83 0.71
C ASN A 144 -8.68 -2.17 0.57
N THR A 145 -8.01 -2.43 -0.56
CA THR A 145 -7.17 -3.61 -0.73
C THR A 145 -5.96 -3.58 0.21
N ILE A 146 -5.29 -2.42 0.33
CA ILE A 146 -4.19 -2.23 1.29
C ILE A 146 -4.70 -2.45 2.72
N PHE A 147 -5.81 -1.83 3.10
CA PHE A 147 -6.39 -1.98 4.44
C PHE A 147 -6.77 -3.42 4.74
N ALA A 148 -7.40 -4.12 3.80
CA ALA A 148 -7.77 -5.52 3.96
C ALA A 148 -6.54 -6.41 4.14
N ALA A 149 -5.50 -6.23 3.32
CA ALA A 149 -4.25 -6.97 3.45
C ALA A 149 -3.56 -6.74 4.80
N SER A 150 -3.50 -5.47 5.23
CA SER A 150 -2.92 -5.11 6.54
C SER A 150 -3.72 -5.71 7.71
N LEU A 151 -5.05 -5.71 7.65
CA LEU A 151 -5.89 -6.31 8.70
C LEU A 151 -5.71 -7.83 8.77
N VAL A 152 -5.63 -8.52 7.62
CA VAL A 152 -5.33 -9.96 7.58
C VAL A 152 -3.95 -10.23 8.18
N ALA A 153 -2.93 -9.46 7.80
CA ALA A 153 -1.59 -9.59 8.35
C ALA A 153 -1.57 -9.35 9.87
N LEU A 154 -2.30 -8.33 10.35
CA LEU A 154 -2.40 -8.05 11.78
C LEU A 154 -2.98 -9.24 12.56
N VAL A 155 -4.04 -9.88 12.05
CA VAL A 155 -4.59 -11.11 12.65
C VAL A 155 -3.52 -12.21 12.67
N CYS A 156 -2.78 -12.39 11.58
CA CYS A 156 -1.70 -13.38 11.52
C CYS A 156 -0.60 -13.10 12.55
N TYR A 157 -0.21 -11.85 12.76
CA TYR A 157 0.81 -11.48 13.76
C TYR A 157 0.38 -11.79 15.19
N PHE A 158 -0.92 -11.73 15.49
CA PHE A 158 -1.46 -12.16 16.78
C PHE A 158 -1.53 -13.68 16.92
N VAL A 159 -1.97 -14.39 15.88
CA VAL A 159 -2.17 -15.83 15.91
C VAL A 159 -0.86 -16.59 15.73
N LEU A 160 0.00 -16.12 14.83
CA LEU A 160 1.23 -16.78 14.41
C LEU A 160 2.42 -15.79 14.44
N PRO A 161 2.80 -15.23 15.60
CA PRO A 161 3.98 -14.37 15.67
C PRO A 161 5.20 -15.15 15.16
N THR A 162 5.96 -14.56 14.24
CA THR A 162 7.07 -15.23 13.55
C THR A 162 8.31 -14.35 13.59
N ALA A 163 9.42 -14.87 14.11
CA ALA A 163 10.69 -14.17 14.14
C ALA A 163 11.33 -14.15 12.74
N PRO A 164 11.87 -12.99 12.31
CA PRO A 164 12.52 -12.85 11.01
C PRO A 164 13.91 -13.51 10.96
N PRO A 165 14.47 -13.76 9.75
CA PRO A 165 15.78 -14.39 9.55
C PRO A 165 16.90 -13.79 10.37
N ARG A 166 16.99 -12.46 10.49
CA ARG A 166 18.04 -11.74 11.23
C ARG A 166 18.15 -12.16 12.71
N MET A 167 17.12 -12.78 13.29
CA MET A 167 17.12 -13.29 14.64
C MET A 167 17.76 -14.67 14.77
N PHE A 168 18.22 -15.27 13.67
CA PHE A 168 18.89 -16.57 13.62
C PHE A 168 20.35 -16.45 13.15
N PRO A 169 21.23 -15.76 13.88
CA PRO A 169 22.64 -15.58 13.48
C PRO A 169 23.40 -16.91 13.40
N GLY A 170 22.97 -17.92 14.20
CA GLY A 170 23.52 -19.27 14.14
C GLY A 170 23.28 -20.00 12.81
N LEU A 171 22.36 -19.54 11.97
CA LEU A 171 22.15 -20.02 10.61
C LEU A 171 22.95 -19.21 9.55
N GLY A 172 23.67 -18.18 9.98
CA GLY A 172 24.49 -17.31 9.12
C GLY A 172 23.77 -16.06 8.64
N PHE A 173 22.58 -15.75 9.16
CA PHE A 173 21.88 -14.50 8.89
C PHE A 173 22.48 -13.32 9.66
N VAL A 174 22.43 -12.14 9.06
CA VAL A 174 22.84 -10.88 9.68
C VAL A 174 21.73 -9.83 9.55
N ASP A 175 21.65 -8.93 10.51
CA ASP A 175 20.80 -7.74 10.41
C ASP A 175 21.48 -6.70 9.52
N THR A 176 21.20 -6.75 8.21
CA THR A 176 21.81 -5.85 7.21
C THR A 176 21.41 -4.39 7.48
N VAL A 177 20.23 -4.14 8.04
CA VAL A 177 19.74 -2.78 8.33
C VAL A 177 20.56 -2.15 9.46
N ALA A 178 20.85 -2.91 10.51
CA ALA A 178 21.70 -2.47 11.61
C ALA A 178 23.14 -2.25 11.16
N HIS A 179 23.71 -3.18 10.37
CA HIS A 179 25.09 -3.10 9.88
C HIS A 179 25.33 -1.94 8.90
N ALA A 180 24.31 -1.51 8.16
CA ALA A 180 24.39 -0.35 7.26
C ALA A 180 24.38 1.01 7.99
N GLY A 181 24.62 1.03 9.29
CA GLY A 181 24.68 2.27 10.11
C GLY A 181 23.32 2.90 10.41
N GLY A 182 22.25 2.15 10.19
CA GLY A 182 20.94 2.55 10.63
C GLY A 182 20.59 1.89 11.98
N PRO A 183 19.83 2.56 12.86
CA PRO A 183 19.24 1.85 13.97
C PRO A 183 18.44 0.67 13.40
N SER A 184 18.64 -0.54 13.95
CA SER A 184 17.83 -1.72 13.66
C SER A 184 16.34 -1.46 13.96
N ARG A 185 16.12 -0.42 14.76
CA ARG A 185 14.85 0.24 15.04
C ARG A 185 14.92 1.66 14.52
N ASP A 186 13.97 2.06 13.72
CA ASP A 186 13.77 3.48 13.36
C ASP A 186 13.57 4.26 14.69
N PRO A 187 14.38 5.30 15.02
CA PRO A 187 14.33 5.95 16.34
C PRO A 187 13.07 6.81 16.54
N GLY A 188 12.10 6.73 15.63
CA GLY A 188 10.85 7.47 15.70
C GLY A 188 9.79 6.82 16.60
N VAL A 189 8.68 7.52 16.82
CA VAL A 189 7.50 7.04 17.56
C VAL A 189 6.97 5.70 16.98
N LEU A 190 7.16 5.47 15.68
CA LEU A 190 6.81 4.23 14.98
C LEU A 190 7.69 3.04 15.41
N SER A 191 8.94 3.26 15.84
CA SER A 191 9.80 2.18 16.30
C SER A 191 9.40 1.64 17.68
N LEU A 192 8.83 2.49 18.53
CA LEU A 192 8.27 2.07 19.83
C LEU A 192 7.04 1.18 19.65
N ALA A 193 6.37 1.26 18.52
CA ALA A 193 5.21 0.48 18.15
C ALA A 193 5.53 -0.68 17.17
N ALA A 194 6.81 -0.87 16.79
CA ALA A 194 7.20 -1.93 15.87
C ALA A 194 7.12 -3.31 16.51
N ASN A 195 6.38 -4.22 15.89
CA ASN A 195 6.36 -5.63 16.26
C ASN A 195 7.52 -6.36 15.59
N GLU A 196 8.55 -6.72 16.35
CA GLU A 196 9.73 -7.42 15.85
C GLU A 196 9.45 -8.84 15.33
N TYR A 197 8.30 -9.40 15.70
CA TYR A 197 7.87 -10.77 15.38
C TYR A 197 6.78 -10.80 14.30
N ALA A 198 6.67 -9.73 13.52
CA ALA A 198 5.71 -9.59 12.43
C ALA A 198 6.32 -9.99 11.07
N ALA A 199 7.02 -11.15 11.00
CA ALA A 199 7.64 -11.59 9.76
C ALA A 199 6.62 -12.20 8.78
N MET A 200 5.67 -13.00 9.25
CA MET A 200 4.72 -13.73 8.38
C MET A 200 3.26 -13.31 8.64
N PRO A 201 2.53 -12.90 7.59
CA PRO A 201 2.93 -12.67 6.20
C PRO A 201 3.67 -11.34 6.01
N SER A 202 4.54 -11.24 4.99
CA SER A 202 5.26 -9.99 4.70
C SER A 202 4.33 -8.92 4.13
N LEU A 203 4.12 -7.83 4.88
CA LEU A 203 3.36 -6.66 4.38
C LEU A 203 4.12 -5.90 3.31
N HIS A 204 5.46 -5.81 3.39
CA HIS A 204 6.28 -5.23 2.33
C HIS A 204 6.00 -5.92 0.98
N ALA A 205 5.94 -7.26 1.00
CA ALA A 205 5.66 -8.03 -0.21
C ALA A 205 4.22 -7.83 -0.70
N ALA A 206 3.26 -7.81 0.21
CA ALA A 206 1.85 -7.59 -0.11
C ALA A 206 1.63 -6.20 -0.72
N ASP A 207 2.10 -5.15 -0.07
CA ASP A 207 1.94 -3.77 -0.51
C ASP A 207 2.67 -3.49 -1.81
N ALA A 208 3.88 -4.04 -1.98
CA ALA A 208 4.61 -3.92 -3.25
C ALA A 208 3.82 -4.54 -4.41
N LEU A 209 3.20 -5.71 -4.21
CA LEU A 209 2.37 -6.37 -5.21
C LEU A 209 1.10 -5.57 -5.51
N ILE A 210 0.40 -5.09 -4.50
CA ILE A 210 -0.81 -4.27 -4.64
C ILE A 210 -0.50 -2.98 -5.40
N VAL A 211 0.58 -2.28 -5.03
CA VAL A 211 1.02 -1.04 -5.70
C VAL A 211 1.44 -1.33 -7.13
N GLY A 212 2.30 -2.33 -7.34
CA GLY A 212 2.85 -2.68 -8.65
C GLY A 212 1.75 -3.03 -9.65
N VAL A 213 0.83 -3.93 -9.27
CA VAL A 213 -0.29 -4.35 -10.11
C VAL A 213 -1.23 -3.17 -10.38
N THR A 214 -1.59 -2.39 -9.34
CA THR A 214 -2.49 -1.25 -9.50
C THR A 214 -1.91 -0.20 -10.45
N ILE A 215 -0.64 0.19 -10.26
CA ILE A 215 0.01 1.17 -11.15
C ILE A 215 0.11 0.62 -12.58
N ALA A 216 0.44 -0.65 -12.76
CA ALA A 216 0.52 -1.28 -14.08
C ALA A 216 -0.82 -1.28 -14.81
N LEU A 217 -1.93 -1.54 -14.11
CA LEU A 217 -3.28 -1.51 -14.67
C LEU A 217 -3.71 -0.08 -15.04
N LEU A 218 -3.34 0.93 -14.23
CA LEU A 218 -3.75 2.31 -14.42
C LEU A 218 -2.82 3.14 -15.33
N ALA A 219 -1.59 2.69 -15.55
CA ALA A 219 -0.61 3.39 -16.38
C ALA A 219 -0.96 3.28 -17.87
N ARG A 220 -0.70 4.36 -18.62
CA ARG A 220 -0.87 4.38 -20.08
C ARG A 220 0.43 4.01 -20.81
N ARG A 221 1.59 4.39 -20.26
CA ARG A 221 2.91 4.18 -20.87
C ARG A 221 3.42 2.76 -20.58
N ARG A 222 3.87 2.03 -21.61
CA ARG A 222 4.40 0.66 -21.49
C ARG A 222 5.57 0.58 -20.49
N LEU A 223 6.51 1.52 -20.55
CA LEU A 223 7.64 1.56 -19.63
C LEU A 223 7.19 1.62 -18.16
N VAL A 224 6.19 2.46 -17.83
CA VAL A 224 5.66 2.56 -16.48
C VAL A 224 5.01 1.24 -16.04
N LYS A 225 4.31 0.53 -16.95
CA LYS A 225 3.75 -0.79 -16.65
C LYS A 225 4.83 -1.81 -16.32
N VAL A 226 5.90 -1.85 -17.13
CA VAL A 226 7.01 -2.80 -16.91
C VAL A 226 7.70 -2.51 -15.56
N VAL A 227 8.06 -1.24 -15.30
CA VAL A 227 8.68 -0.85 -14.02
C VAL A 227 7.77 -1.18 -12.84
N ALA A 228 6.46 -0.92 -12.96
CA ALA A 228 5.50 -1.23 -11.90
C ALA A 228 5.36 -2.74 -11.64
N LEU A 229 5.44 -3.58 -12.67
CA LEU A 229 5.40 -5.04 -12.52
C LEU A 229 6.72 -5.63 -12.00
N LEU A 230 7.86 -4.96 -12.24
CA LEU A 230 9.16 -5.37 -11.69
C LEU A 230 9.35 -4.90 -10.24
N TRP A 231 8.58 -3.89 -9.80
CA TRP A 231 8.66 -3.34 -8.46
C TRP A 231 8.47 -4.39 -7.34
N PRO A 232 7.44 -5.25 -7.37
CA PRO A 232 7.28 -6.30 -6.36
C PRO A 232 8.50 -7.22 -6.27
N ALA A 233 9.01 -7.70 -7.40
CA ALA A 233 10.17 -8.58 -7.43
C ALA A 233 11.41 -7.92 -6.80
N TRP A 234 11.62 -6.63 -7.06
CA TRP A 234 12.70 -5.86 -6.43
C TRP A 234 12.51 -5.75 -4.91
N VAL A 235 11.30 -5.40 -4.43
CA VAL A 235 11.02 -5.32 -3.00
C VAL A 235 11.19 -6.68 -2.32
N TRP A 236 10.70 -7.77 -2.93
CA TRP A 236 10.86 -9.13 -2.41
C TRP A 236 12.34 -9.48 -2.22
N LEU A 237 13.18 -9.15 -3.20
CA LEU A 237 14.62 -9.31 -3.09
C LEU A 237 15.17 -8.47 -1.93
N CYS A 238 14.75 -7.22 -1.79
CA CYS A 238 15.22 -6.32 -0.73
C CYS A 238 14.88 -6.84 0.68
N VAL A 239 13.65 -7.33 0.90
CA VAL A 239 13.23 -7.81 2.23
C VAL A 239 13.96 -9.09 2.64
N MET A 240 14.31 -9.95 1.67
CA MET A 240 15.15 -11.12 1.89
C MET A 240 16.62 -10.71 2.14
N ALA A 241 17.17 -9.83 1.30
CA ALA A 241 18.55 -9.35 1.42
C ALA A 241 18.82 -8.64 2.75
N THR A 242 17.81 -7.98 3.32
CA THR A 242 17.95 -7.30 4.61
C THR A 242 17.81 -8.24 5.81
N GLY A 243 17.47 -9.52 5.61
CA GLY A 243 17.26 -10.49 6.68
C GLY A 243 15.96 -10.26 7.45
N ASN A 244 15.01 -9.53 6.87
CA ASN A 244 13.74 -9.22 7.53
C ASN A 244 12.63 -10.23 7.21
N HIS A 245 12.71 -10.93 6.09
CA HIS A 245 11.69 -11.91 5.70
C HIS A 245 12.31 -13.16 5.09
N PHE A 246 11.70 -14.30 5.38
CA PHE A 246 11.89 -15.56 4.68
C PHE A 246 11.19 -15.52 3.30
N ALA A 247 11.58 -16.38 2.37
CA ALA A 247 10.91 -16.51 1.08
C ALA A 247 9.44 -16.92 1.24
N LEU A 248 9.12 -17.78 2.20
CA LEU A 248 7.72 -18.15 2.52
C LEU A 248 6.90 -16.99 3.08
N ASP A 249 7.52 -16.04 3.81
CA ASP A 249 6.82 -14.82 4.26
C ASP A 249 6.38 -13.98 3.06
N VAL A 250 7.26 -13.88 2.04
CA VAL A 250 6.99 -13.16 0.78
C VAL A 250 5.86 -13.83 0.01
N VAL A 251 5.88 -15.16 -0.09
CA VAL A 251 4.80 -15.93 -0.72
C VAL A 251 3.48 -15.70 0.02
N ALA A 252 3.48 -15.83 1.36
CA ALA A 252 2.30 -15.61 2.19
C ALA A 252 1.75 -14.19 2.01
N GLY A 253 2.61 -13.16 2.03
CA GLY A 253 2.22 -11.78 1.77
C GLY A 253 1.60 -11.58 0.39
N SER A 254 2.16 -12.24 -0.64
CA SER A 254 1.63 -12.18 -2.00
C SER A 254 0.24 -12.83 -2.12
N VAL A 255 0.02 -13.94 -1.42
CA VAL A 255 -1.30 -14.60 -1.32
C VAL A 255 -2.30 -13.69 -0.62
N VAL A 256 -1.92 -13.07 0.51
CA VAL A 256 -2.76 -12.11 1.23
C VAL A 256 -3.15 -10.94 0.31
N ALA A 257 -2.21 -10.38 -0.45
CA ALA A 257 -2.48 -9.31 -1.41
C ALA A 257 -3.51 -9.73 -2.46
N GLY A 258 -3.34 -10.92 -3.06
CA GLY A 258 -4.25 -11.46 -4.05
C GLY A 258 -5.66 -11.70 -3.52
N LEU A 259 -5.78 -12.35 -2.37
CA LEU A 259 -7.07 -12.63 -1.71
C LEU A 259 -7.77 -11.33 -1.30
N SER A 260 -7.05 -10.37 -0.73
CA SER A 260 -7.59 -9.06 -0.35
C SER A 260 -8.10 -8.29 -1.57
N GLY A 261 -7.35 -8.28 -2.67
CA GLY A 261 -7.77 -7.66 -3.91
C GLY A 261 -9.02 -8.31 -4.49
N ALA A 262 -9.08 -9.65 -4.51
CA ALA A 262 -10.24 -10.41 -4.98
C ALA A 262 -11.47 -10.14 -4.11
N ALA A 263 -11.33 -10.14 -2.79
CA ALA A 263 -12.44 -9.88 -1.85
C ALA A 263 -13.00 -8.46 -2.00
N VAL A 264 -12.13 -7.45 -2.08
CA VAL A 264 -12.55 -6.06 -2.28
C VAL A 264 -13.24 -5.87 -3.63
N HIS A 265 -12.72 -6.51 -4.68
CA HIS A 265 -13.33 -6.45 -6.01
C HIS A 265 -14.72 -7.14 -6.04
N ALA A 266 -14.85 -8.33 -5.43
CA ALA A 266 -16.11 -9.04 -5.31
C ALA A 266 -17.15 -8.22 -4.52
N HIS A 267 -16.74 -7.63 -3.40
CA HIS A 267 -17.60 -6.75 -2.60
C HIS A 267 -18.10 -5.54 -3.40
N ALA A 268 -17.22 -4.88 -4.15
CA ALA A 268 -17.59 -3.72 -4.96
C ALA A 268 -18.57 -4.07 -6.10
N ARG A 269 -18.54 -5.31 -6.60
CA ARG A 269 -19.52 -5.82 -7.58
C ARG A 269 -20.87 -6.15 -6.95
N ALA A 270 -20.86 -6.74 -5.76
CA ALA A 270 -22.08 -7.11 -5.04
C ALA A 270 -22.86 -5.90 -4.50
N PHE A 271 -22.14 -4.84 -4.12
CA PHE A 271 -22.69 -3.62 -3.56
C PHE A 271 -22.22 -2.38 -4.33
N PRO A 272 -22.71 -2.17 -5.57
CA PRO A 272 -22.35 -0.98 -6.34
C PRO A 272 -22.83 0.26 -5.58
N SER A 273 -21.89 1.17 -5.25
CA SER A 273 -22.24 2.45 -4.62
C SER A 273 -23.16 3.24 -5.55
N SER A 274 -24.32 3.63 -5.06
CA SER A 274 -25.38 4.32 -5.80
C SER A 274 -25.07 5.79 -6.11
N SER A 275 -23.80 6.24 -6.01
CA SER A 275 -23.42 7.64 -6.19
C SER A 275 -22.26 7.80 -7.18
N ALA A 276 -22.53 8.50 -8.28
CA ALA A 276 -21.66 9.43 -9.02
C ALA A 276 -20.26 9.00 -9.54
N ASP A 277 -19.74 7.81 -9.27
CA ASP A 277 -18.42 7.36 -9.73
C ASP A 277 -18.49 6.37 -10.91
N SER A 278 -19.59 6.37 -11.67
CA SER A 278 -19.71 5.56 -12.88
C SER A 278 -18.69 6.02 -13.93
N PRO A 279 -17.92 5.11 -14.56
CA PRO A 279 -17.01 5.44 -15.67
C PRO A 279 -17.71 6.15 -16.85
N ALA A 280 -19.03 6.00 -16.97
CA ALA A 280 -19.85 6.66 -17.98
C ALA A 280 -19.94 8.20 -17.80
N SER A 281 -19.66 8.74 -16.59
CA SER A 281 -19.64 10.18 -16.34
C SER A 281 -18.28 10.83 -16.64
N ALA A 282 -17.22 10.05 -16.79
CA ALA A 282 -15.86 10.52 -17.09
C ALA A 282 -15.56 10.60 -18.60
N LEU A 283 -16.44 10.10 -19.44
CA LEU A 283 -16.34 10.13 -20.93
C LEU A 283 -17.28 11.17 -21.57
N ARG A 284 -17.86 12.10 -20.79
CA ARG A 284 -18.67 13.20 -21.31
C ARG A 284 -18.05 14.53 -20.98
#